data_224667918fb8433e8e9b7aa988ee5536
#
_entry.id   224667918fb8433e8e9b7aa988ee5536
#
_cell.length_a   1.000
_cell.length_b   1.000
_cell.length_c   1.000
_cell.angle_alpha   90.00
_cell.angle_beta   90.00
_cell.angle_gamma   90.00
#
_symmetry.space_group_name_H-M   'P 1'
#
loop_
_entity.id
_entity.type
_entity.pdbx_description
1 polymer ?
#
loop_
_entity_poly.entity_id
_entity_poly.type
_entity_poly.pdbx_seq_one_letter_code
_entity_poly.pdbx_strand_id
1 'polypeptide(L)'
;MSDITLKDMARKPDALVCGARLCAGCDETIVVRQVMKATRGPTIVTNATGCLEVSTSIFPYTSWEVPWIHCAFENVAAVASGIEATIKAMHKKKEGPLAKYPKVDVIAFAGDGGTYDIGFQALSGTIKHEHDFTYVLLENEAYMNTGIQRSGGTPFGASTTTSPAGKAIHGKTETKKPIDEIIIAHGTPYVATINTAWPLDVMKKARKAIEVDGPTFLHSLAPCSRGWRFPPEKTVEVGRLATQTCVFPLFECRQEKGRPVYELSAPSLAIAKKPESKKPIEAYLEQQGRFRHFFKPTRNEALLKELQESIDTRWQILCEKAGV
;
A
#
# COMPACT_ATOMS: atom_id res chain seq x y z
N MET A 1 -11.59 -15.94 -14.78
CA MET A 1 -10.88 -15.79 -13.48
C MET A 1 -11.50 -16.78 -12.50
N SER A 2 -10.73 -17.69 -11.91
CA SER A 2 -11.25 -18.55 -10.84
C SER A 2 -11.48 -17.70 -9.61
N ASP A 3 -12.70 -17.69 -9.07
CA ASP A 3 -13.02 -16.95 -7.84
C ASP A 3 -12.15 -17.45 -6.68
N ILE A 4 -11.34 -16.53 -6.13
CA ILE A 4 -10.56 -16.81 -4.92
C ILE A 4 -11.49 -16.75 -3.72
N THR A 5 -11.46 -17.77 -2.87
CA THR A 5 -12.24 -17.84 -1.65
C THR A 5 -11.36 -17.73 -0.40
N LEU A 6 -11.95 -17.39 0.74
CA LEU A 6 -11.24 -17.41 2.03
C LEU A 6 -10.70 -18.82 2.36
N LYS A 7 -11.36 -19.87 1.87
CA LYS A 7 -10.90 -21.25 2.04
C LYS A 7 -9.60 -21.53 1.26
N ASP A 8 -9.46 -20.95 0.08
CA ASP A 8 -8.23 -21.06 -0.72
C ASP A 8 -7.08 -20.33 -0.02
N MET A 9 -7.37 -19.18 0.60
CA MET A 9 -6.41 -18.48 1.46
C MET A 9 -5.88 -19.33 2.60
N ALA A 10 -6.81 -19.93 3.35
CA ALA A 10 -6.47 -20.70 4.54
C ALA A 10 -5.60 -21.90 4.22
N ARG A 11 -5.77 -22.51 3.04
CA ARG A 11 -5.06 -23.72 2.60
C ARG A 11 -3.67 -23.44 2.03
N LYS A 12 -3.44 -22.25 1.48
CA LYS A 12 -2.15 -21.94 0.87
C LYS A 12 -1.11 -21.69 1.95
N PRO A 13 0.09 -22.28 1.88
CA PRO A 13 1.20 -21.97 2.79
C PRO A 13 1.51 -20.48 2.81
N ASP A 14 2.01 -20.00 3.93
CA ASP A 14 2.49 -18.63 4.06
C ASP A 14 3.88 -18.49 3.44
N ALA A 15 4.10 -17.48 2.63
CA ALA A 15 5.41 -17.14 2.09
C ALA A 15 6.25 -16.30 3.07
N LEU A 16 5.59 -15.68 4.07
CA LEU A 16 6.22 -15.03 5.20
C LEU A 16 5.83 -15.81 6.46
N VAL A 17 6.80 -16.51 7.04
CA VAL A 17 6.57 -17.38 8.20
C VAL A 17 6.58 -16.62 9.52
N CYS A 18 6.12 -17.28 10.58
CA CYS A 18 6.22 -16.74 11.95
C CYS A 18 7.69 -16.57 12.36
N GLY A 19 7.94 -15.59 13.25
CA GLY A 19 9.30 -15.24 13.69
C GLY A 19 9.84 -13.94 13.07
N ALA A 20 9.10 -13.30 12.18
CA ALA A 20 9.38 -11.93 11.78
C ALA A 20 9.36 -11.00 13.00
N ARG A 21 10.32 -10.07 13.07
CA ARG A 21 10.51 -9.19 14.24
C ARG A 21 9.83 -7.83 14.10
N LEU A 22 8.73 -7.78 13.36
CA LEU A 22 7.89 -6.58 13.26
C LEU A 22 7.16 -6.31 14.59
N CYS A 23 6.75 -5.06 14.77
CA CYS A 23 6.02 -4.65 15.99
C CYS A 23 4.72 -5.43 16.15
N ALA A 24 4.28 -5.61 17.39
CA ALA A 24 2.93 -6.13 17.66
C ALA A 24 1.88 -5.23 16.96
N GLY A 25 0.94 -5.86 16.27
CA GLY A 25 -0.10 -5.16 15.50
C GLY A 25 0.42 -4.44 14.24
N CYS A 26 1.59 -4.78 13.73
CA CYS A 26 2.08 -4.23 12.47
C CYS A 26 1.26 -4.75 11.30
N ASP A 27 0.64 -3.84 10.55
CA ASP A 27 -0.23 -4.21 9.43
C ASP A 27 0.55 -4.71 8.20
N GLU A 28 1.81 -4.30 8.04
CA GLU A 28 2.65 -4.75 6.92
C GLU A 28 2.73 -6.27 6.81
N THR A 29 2.80 -6.99 7.95
CA THR A 29 2.80 -8.46 7.96
C THR A 29 1.48 -9.03 7.43
N ILE A 30 0.36 -8.40 7.75
CA ILE A 30 -0.96 -8.84 7.31
C ILE A 30 -1.10 -8.60 5.80
N VAL A 31 -0.70 -7.40 5.33
CA VAL A 31 -0.68 -7.07 3.89
C VAL A 31 0.14 -8.08 3.11
N VAL A 32 1.40 -8.28 3.51
CA VAL A 32 2.33 -9.20 2.81
C VAL A 32 1.73 -10.60 2.74
N ARG A 33 1.23 -11.14 3.85
CA ARG A 33 0.61 -12.48 3.86
C ARG A 33 -0.61 -12.55 2.94
N GLN A 34 -1.48 -11.54 2.95
CA GLN A 34 -2.66 -11.51 2.08
C GLN A 34 -2.28 -11.42 0.59
N VAL A 35 -1.33 -10.56 0.23
CA VAL A 35 -0.83 -10.42 -1.15
C VAL A 35 -0.16 -11.70 -1.63
N MET A 36 0.74 -12.29 -0.82
CA MET A 36 1.44 -13.52 -1.17
C MET A 36 0.51 -14.73 -1.29
N LYS A 37 -0.62 -14.75 -0.60
CA LYS A 37 -1.68 -15.77 -0.82
C LYS A 37 -2.30 -15.68 -2.23
N ALA A 38 -2.18 -14.55 -2.90
CA ALA A 38 -2.69 -14.38 -4.27
C ALA A 38 -1.76 -14.92 -5.36
N THR A 39 -0.48 -15.19 -5.11
CA THR A 39 0.46 -15.72 -6.10
C THR A 39 0.07 -17.13 -6.59
N ARG A 40 0.50 -17.51 -7.79
CA ARG A 40 0.12 -18.80 -8.40
C ARG A 40 1.29 -19.78 -8.57
N GLY A 41 2.46 -19.26 -8.80
CA GLY A 41 3.63 -20.04 -9.17
C GLY A 41 4.87 -19.65 -8.38
N PRO A 42 6.03 -19.96 -8.91
CA PRO A 42 7.28 -19.46 -8.38
C PRO A 42 7.22 -17.94 -8.27
N THR A 43 7.62 -17.40 -7.12
CA THR A 43 7.56 -15.98 -6.83
C THR A 43 8.92 -15.50 -6.38
N ILE A 44 9.36 -14.36 -6.89
CA ILE A 44 10.56 -13.67 -6.43
C ILE A 44 10.14 -12.33 -5.83
N VAL A 45 10.63 -12.05 -4.63
CA VAL A 45 10.31 -10.83 -3.90
C VAL A 45 11.52 -9.90 -3.89
N THR A 46 11.30 -8.64 -4.25
CA THR A 46 12.24 -7.54 -3.98
C THR A 46 11.67 -6.66 -2.89
N ASN A 47 12.51 -6.20 -1.96
CA ASN A 47 12.04 -5.42 -0.83
C ASN A 47 12.96 -4.23 -0.55
N ALA A 48 12.41 -3.03 -0.60
CA ALA A 48 13.14 -1.82 -0.23
C ALA A 48 13.46 -1.79 1.26
N THR A 49 14.57 -1.18 1.63
CA THR A 49 14.90 -0.90 3.03
C THR A 49 13.72 -0.27 3.75
N GLY A 50 13.36 -0.80 4.91
CA GLY A 50 12.23 -0.33 5.71
C GLY A 50 11.86 -1.30 6.82
N CYS A 51 10.71 -1.10 7.45
CA CYS A 51 10.26 -1.94 8.56
C CYS A 51 10.17 -3.42 8.17
N LEU A 52 9.56 -3.72 7.03
CA LEU A 52 9.42 -5.09 6.54
C LEU A 52 10.78 -5.74 6.30
N GLU A 53 11.67 -5.06 5.57
CA GLU A 53 12.98 -5.56 5.22
C GLU A 53 13.82 -5.87 6.46
N VAL A 54 14.06 -4.86 7.32
CA VAL A 54 14.90 -4.98 8.51
C VAL A 54 14.42 -6.07 9.46
N SER A 55 13.10 -6.26 9.56
CA SER A 55 12.49 -7.18 10.54
C SER A 55 12.33 -8.61 10.03
N THR A 56 12.57 -8.87 8.75
CA THR A 56 12.39 -10.20 8.15
C THR A 56 13.68 -10.85 7.67
N SER A 57 14.81 -10.12 7.72
CA SER A 57 16.12 -10.55 7.16
C SER A 57 17.29 -10.41 8.12
N ILE A 58 17.10 -10.65 9.41
CA ILE A 58 18.17 -10.52 10.40
C ILE A 58 19.13 -11.69 10.29
N PHE A 59 20.37 -11.41 9.87
CA PHE A 59 21.42 -12.42 9.76
C PHE A 59 21.57 -13.27 11.04
N PRO A 60 21.69 -14.60 10.92
CA PRO A 60 21.73 -15.43 9.71
C PRO A 60 20.36 -15.95 9.26
N TYR A 61 19.27 -15.39 9.74
CA TYR A 61 17.90 -15.87 9.53
C TYR A 61 17.15 -15.05 8.49
N THR A 62 16.13 -15.66 7.88
CA THR A 62 15.12 -15.01 7.07
C THR A 62 13.74 -15.54 7.45
N SER A 63 12.72 -14.70 7.32
CA SER A 63 11.32 -15.12 7.48
C SER A 63 10.63 -15.44 6.15
N TRP A 64 11.36 -15.46 5.03
CA TRP A 64 10.82 -15.67 3.70
C TRP A 64 11.00 -17.12 3.23
N GLU A 65 9.92 -17.75 2.79
CA GLU A 65 9.90 -19.08 2.16
C GLU A 65 10.01 -19.01 0.63
N VAL A 66 10.27 -17.83 0.08
CA VAL A 66 10.44 -17.59 -1.36
C VAL A 66 11.77 -16.87 -1.59
N PRO A 67 12.34 -16.94 -2.80
CA PRO A 67 13.48 -16.10 -3.18
C PRO A 67 13.17 -14.63 -2.90
N TRP A 68 14.04 -14.03 -2.10
CA TRP A 68 13.87 -12.66 -1.62
C TRP A 68 15.21 -11.92 -1.70
N ILE A 69 15.17 -10.65 -2.09
CA ILE A 69 16.35 -9.79 -2.18
C ILE A 69 16.10 -8.44 -1.51
N HIS A 70 17.03 -8.05 -0.65
CA HIS A 70 17.11 -6.70 -0.10
C HIS A 70 17.51 -5.70 -1.18
N CYS A 71 16.81 -4.58 -1.21
CA CYS A 71 17.09 -3.43 -2.07
C CYS A 71 17.27 -2.19 -1.21
N ALA A 72 18.14 -1.27 -1.63
CA ALA A 72 18.20 0.04 -1.02
C ALA A 72 16.86 0.79 -1.20
N PHE A 73 16.65 1.85 -0.45
CA PHE A 73 15.39 2.61 -0.47
C PHE A 73 14.92 2.98 -1.88
N GLU A 74 15.86 3.39 -2.74
CA GLU A 74 15.58 4.00 -4.04
C GLU A 74 15.39 2.98 -5.18
N ASN A 75 15.90 1.74 -5.07
CA ASN A 75 16.12 0.93 -6.28
C ASN A 75 15.28 -0.34 -6.39
N VAL A 76 14.32 -0.57 -5.49
CA VAL A 76 13.51 -1.80 -5.49
C VAL A 76 12.80 -2.05 -6.81
N ALA A 77 12.23 -1.02 -7.44
CA ALA A 77 11.57 -1.13 -8.74
C ALA A 77 12.56 -1.47 -9.85
N ALA A 78 13.74 -0.84 -9.86
CA ALA A 78 14.78 -1.12 -10.85
C ALA A 78 15.31 -2.56 -10.71
N VAL A 79 15.45 -3.08 -9.48
CA VAL A 79 15.84 -4.48 -9.24
C VAL A 79 14.76 -5.45 -9.73
N ALA A 80 13.48 -5.18 -9.43
CA ALA A 80 12.35 -5.98 -9.94
C ALA A 80 12.34 -6.02 -11.49
N SER A 81 12.56 -4.88 -12.12
CA SER A 81 12.71 -4.76 -13.58
C SER A 81 13.86 -5.61 -14.13
N GLY A 82 15.02 -5.58 -13.47
CA GLY A 82 16.18 -6.40 -13.87
C GLY A 82 15.91 -7.90 -13.73
N ILE A 83 15.21 -8.32 -12.68
CA ILE A 83 14.81 -9.72 -12.48
C ILE A 83 13.87 -10.16 -13.60
N GLU A 84 12.85 -9.37 -13.91
CA GLU A 84 11.88 -9.68 -14.96
C GLU A 84 12.55 -9.74 -16.35
N ALA A 85 13.42 -8.81 -16.66
CA ALA A 85 14.20 -8.85 -17.90
C ALA A 85 15.06 -10.12 -17.99
N THR A 86 15.63 -10.57 -16.88
CA THR A 86 16.40 -11.82 -16.80
C THR A 86 15.50 -13.05 -17.04
N ILE A 87 14.30 -13.08 -16.43
CA ILE A 87 13.30 -14.15 -16.64
C ILE A 87 12.92 -14.22 -18.13
N LYS A 88 12.59 -13.09 -18.75
CA LYS A 88 12.30 -13.02 -20.20
C LYS A 88 13.45 -13.54 -21.05
N ALA A 89 14.69 -13.19 -20.70
CA ALA A 89 15.87 -13.69 -21.42
C ALA A 89 16.02 -15.20 -21.29
N MET A 90 15.82 -15.77 -20.08
CA MET A 90 15.85 -17.22 -19.86
C MET A 90 14.76 -17.94 -20.66
N HIS A 91 13.53 -17.43 -20.68
CA HIS A 91 12.43 -17.98 -21.47
C HIS A 91 12.75 -17.96 -22.98
N LYS A 92 13.26 -16.82 -23.49
CA LYS A 92 13.63 -16.68 -24.91
C LYS A 92 14.72 -17.65 -25.33
N LYS A 93 15.75 -17.86 -24.48
CA LYS A 93 16.86 -18.78 -24.74
C LYS A 93 16.50 -20.23 -24.44
N LYS A 94 15.42 -20.48 -23.70
CA LYS A 94 15.05 -21.81 -23.15
C LYS A 94 16.14 -22.40 -22.25
N GLU A 95 16.87 -21.54 -21.56
CA GLU A 95 18.01 -21.89 -20.71
C GLU A 95 17.85 -21.24 -19.32
N GLY A 96 18.45 -21.87 -18.30
CA GLY A 96 18.44 -21.40 -16.93
C GLY A 96 17.31 -21.97 -16.07
N PRO A 97 17.39 -21.80 -14.76
CA PRO A 97 16.53 -22.48 -13.80
C PRO A 97 15.05 -22.09 -13.88
N LEU A 98 14.76 -20.87 -14.36
CA LEU A 98 13.39 -20.35 -14.46
C LEU A 98 12.72 -20.61 -15.81
N ALA A 99 13.48 -20.99 -16.84
CA ALA A 99 12.96 -21.22 -18.20
C ALA A 99 11.85 -22.31 -18.29
N LYS A 100 11.81 -23.21 -17.32
CA LYS A 100 10.82 -24.30 -17.25
C LYS A 100 9.44 -23.87 -16.73
N TYR A 101 9.33 -22.72 -16.10
CA TYR A 101 8.07 -22.24 -15.56
C TYR A 101 7.39 -21.32 -16.56
N PRO A 102 6.09 -21.48 -16.82
CA PRO A 102 5.38 -20.66 -17.80
C PRO A 102 5.27 -19.18 -17.36
N LYS A 103 5.20 -18.92 -16.08
CA LYS A 103 5.21 -17.59 -15.46
C LYS A 103 5.94 -17.65 -14.10
N VAL A 104 6.67 -16.58 -13.80
CA VAL A 104 7.29 -16.34 -12.48
C VAL A 104 6.79 -14.99 -12.01
N ASP A 105 6.16 -14.95 -10.84
CA ASP A 105 5.63 -13.71 -10.29
C ASP A 105 6.77 -12.88 -9.67
N VAL A 106 6.91 -11.62 -10.06
CA VAL A 106 7.87 -10.68 -9.45
C VAL A 106 7.09 -9.65 -8.64
N ILE A 107 7.33 -9.61 -7.33
CA ILE A 107 6.62 -8.71 -6.41
C ILE A 107 7.63 -7.82 -5.70
N ALA A 108 7.43 -6.50 -5.80
CA ALA A 108 8.25 -5.49 -5.16
C ALA A 108 7.49 -4.87 -3.98
N PHE A 109 8.03 -4.97 -2.76
CA PHE A 109 7.48 -4.30 -1.58
C PHE A 109 8.32 -3.08 -1.24
N ALA A 110 7.66 -1.95 -0.98
CA ALA A 110 8.30 -0.73 -0.49
C ALA A 110 7.38 0.05 0.45
N GLY A 111 7.97 0.73 1.40
CA GLY A 111 7.29 1.71 2.24
C GLY A 111 7.24 3.10 1.60
N ASP A 112 6.91 4.08 2.42
CA ASP A 112 6.74 5.47 2.02
C ASP A 112 7.95 6.05 1.29
N GLY A 113 9.14 5.93 1.87
CA GLY A 113 10.37 6.51 1.30
C GLY A 113 10.73 5.91 -0.05
N GLY A 114 10.59 4.59 -0.19
CA GLY A 114 10.84 3.86 -1.43
C GLY A 114 9.82 4.14 -2.53
N THR A 115 8.70 4.78 -2.20
CA THR A 115 7.62 5.02 -3.16
C THR A 115 7.36 6.51 -3.40
N TYR A 116 7.15 7.28 -2.33
CA TYR A 116 6.79 8.71 -2.47
C TYR A 116 7.97 9.63 -2.73
N ASP A 117 9.14 9.25 -2.22
CA ASP A 117 10.29 10.15 -2.13
C ASP A 117 11.48 9.62 -2.93
N ILE A 118 12.51 9.09 -2.29
CA ILE A 118 13.77 8.75 -2.96
C ILE A 118 13.64 7.65 -4.02
N GLY A 119 12.70 6.70 -3.85
CA GLY A 119 12.48 5.61 -4.82
C GLY A 119 11.54 5.97 -5.97
N PHE A 120 10.91 7.15 -5.95
CA PHE A 120 9.91 7.53 -6.94
C PHE A 120 10.46 7.58 -8.36
N GLN A 121 11.69 8.06 -8.55
CA GLN A 121 12.35 8.11 -9.87
C GLN A 121 12.49 6.71 -10.47
N ALA A 122 13.00 5.75 -9.68
CA ALA A 122 13.18 4.38 -10.14
C ALA A 122 11.84 3.71 -10.48
N LEU A 123 10.81 3.95 -9.66
CA LEU A 123 9.46 3.44 -9.91
C LEU A 123 8.88 4.02 -11.21
N SER A 124 8.94 5.33 -11.40
CA SER A 124 8.47 6.01 -12.61
C SER A 124 9.17 5.49 -13.87
N GLY A 125 10.51 5.35 -13.81
CA GLY A 125 11.30 4.81 -14.93
C GLY A 125 10.96 3.35 -15.23
N THR A 126 10.79 2.52 -14.21
CA THR A 126 10.49 1.09 -14.37
C THR A 126 9.10 0.85 -14.96
N ILE A 127 8.09 1.61 -14.54
CA ILE A 127 6.73 1.54 -15.13
C ILE A 127 6.81 1.81 -16.65
N LYS A 128 7.63 2.78 -17.08
CA LYS A 128 7.81 3.12 -18.49
C LYS A 128 8.41 1.98 -19.33
N HIS A 129 9.15 1.06 -18.72
CA HIS A 129 9.73 -0.10 -19.42
C HIS A 129 8.72 -1.24 -19.65
N GLU A 130 7.50 -1.13 -19.13
CA GLU A 130 6.41 -2.11 -19.30
C GLU A 130 6.80 -3.54 -18.88
N HIS A 131 7.71 -3.67 -17.90
CA HIS A 131 8.08 -4.96 -17.33
C HIS A 131 6.96 -5.53 -16.45
N ASP A 132 6.78 -6.86 -16.50
CA ASP A 132 5.72 -7.56 -15.76
C ASP A 132 6.15 -7.77 -14.29
N PHE A 133 5.72 -6.89 -13.42
CA PHE A 133 5.89 -7.00 -11.96
C PHE A 133 4.77 -6.28 -11.22
N THR A 134 4.50 -6.74 -10.01
CA THR A 134 3.54 -6.08 -9.11
C THR A 134 4.29 -5.28 -8.04
N TYR A 135 4.10 -3.98 -8.01
CA TYR A 135 4.60 -3.11 -6.96
C TYR A 135 3.58 -2.94 -5.86
N VAL A 136 3.97 -3.15 -4.61
CA VAL A 136 3.10 -3.03 -3.44
C VAL A 136 3.66 -1.95 -2.51
N LEU A 137 2.97 -0.83 -2.45
CA LEU A 137 3.24 0.21 -1.46
C LEU A 137 2.65 -0.21 -0.11
N LEU A 138 3.49 -0.33 0.89
CA LEU A 138 3.14 -0.53 2.29
C LEU A 138 3.12 0.83 2.99
N GLU A 139 2.00 1.55 2.86
CA GLU A 139 1.91 2.91 3.34
C GLU A 139 1.59 2.96 4.83
N ASN A 140 2.58 3.27 5.64
CA ASN A 140 2.43 3.57 7.06
C ASN A 140 2.51 5.07 7.39
N GLU A 141 2.56 5.91 6.34
CA GLU A 141 2.48 7.37 6.36
C GLU A 141 3.67 8.09 7.05
N ALA A 142 4.86 7.47 7.05
CA ALA A 142 6.12 8.08 7.49
C ALA A 142 7.33 7.22 7.09
N TYR A 143 8.55 7.73 7.24
CA TYR A 143 9.76 6.91 7.40
C TYR A 143 9.73 6.29 8.81
N MET A 144 8.98 5.19 8.98
CA MET A 144 8.68 4.63 10.31
C MET A 144 9.91 3.99 10.97
N ASN A 145 10.65 3.15 10.22
CA ASN A 145 11.76 2.39 10.75
C ASN A 145 12.89 3.27 11.28
N THR A 146 13.17 4.36 10.58
CA THR A 146 14.27 5.29 10.93
C THR A 146 13.93 6.24 12.07
N GLY A 147 12.69 6.24 12.57
CA GLY A 147 12.26 7.05 13.72
C GLY A 147 11.11 8.00 13.44
N ILE A 148 10.19 7.62 12.55
CA ILE A 148 8.91 8.33 12.31
C ILE A 148 9.12 9.73 11.69
N GLN A 149 10.02 9.86 10.73
CA GLN A 149 10.18 11.10 9.99
C GLN A 149 9.07 11.30 8.97
N ARG A 150 8.79 12.54 8.62
CA ARG A 150 7.83 12.92 7.58
C ARG A 150 8.22 12.33 6.22
N SER A 151 7.25 11.75 5.52
CA SER A 151 7.32 11.31 4.13
C SER A 151 6.38 12.11 3.22
N GLY A 152 6.46 11.88 1.91
CA GLY A 152 5.46 12.37 0.95
C GLY A 152 4.06 11.78 1.20
N GLY A 153 3.96 10.60 1.84
CA GLY A 153 2.72 9.93 2.22
C GLY A 153 2.14 10.40 3.56
N THR A 154 2.89 11.14 4.37
CA THR A 154 2.38 11.65 5.66
C THR A 154 1.21 12.62 5.42
N PRO A 155 0.04 12.42 6.06
CA PRO A 155 -1.11 13.29 5.87
C PRO A 155 -0.93 14.67 6.53
N PHE A 156 -1.65 15.65 6.01
CA PHE A 156 -1.75 16.98 6.62
C PHE A 156 -2.12 16.87 8.10
N GLY A 157 -1.47 17.67 8.94
CA GLY A 157 -1.71 17.74 10.37
C GLY A 157 -1.12 16.59 11.19
N ALA A 158 -0.58 15.52 10.58
CA ALA A 158 0.03 14.44 11.34
C ALA A 158 1.35 14.86 11.99
N SER A 159 1.49 14.59 13.28
CA SER A 159 2.73 14.84 14.02
C SER A 159 3.74 13.74 13.78
N THR A 160 4.96 14.11 13.35
CA THR A 160 6.12 13.23 13.17
C THR A 160 7.33 13.81 13.90
N THR A 161 8.46 13.09 13.90
CA THR A 161 9.70 13.60 14.53
C THR A 161 10.31 14.78 13.79
N THR A 162 10.06 14.91 12.48
CA THR A 162 10.55 16.02 11.65
C THR A 162 9.46 17.05 11.29
N SER A 163 8.21 16.81 11.68
CA SER A 163 7.08 17.73 11.60
C SER A 163 6.28 17.64 12.90
N PRO A 164 6.86 18.05 14.05
CA PRO A 164 6.18 17.95 15.34
C PRO A 164 5.04 18.94 15.43
N ALA A 165 3.96 18.53 16.11
CA ALA A 165 2.88 19.44 16.46
C ALA A 165 3.32 20.37 17.61
N GLY A 166 3.10 21.65 17.43
CA GLY A 166 3.41 22.71 18.40
C GLY A 166 2.32 23.78 18.47
N LYS A 167 2.61 24.88 19.15
CA LYS A 167 1.66 26.00 19.29
C LYS A 167 1.42 26.75 17.97
N ALA A 168 2.45 26.89 17.14
CA ALA A 168 2.40 27.66 15.89
C ALA A 168 2.15 26.79 14.66
N ILE A 169 2.61 25.52 14.67
CA ILE A 169 2.49 24.58 13.55
C ILE A 169 1.82 23.31 14.06
N HIS A 170 0.79 22.84 13.34
CA HIS A 170 -0.03 21.71 13.72
C HIS A 170 0.38 20.41 12.99
N GLY A 171 1.65 20.01 13.11
CA GLY A 171 2.18 18.85 12.40
C GLY A 171 2.58 19.17 10.95
N LYS A 172 2.46 18.21 10.04
CA LYS A 172 2.78 18.42 8.62
C LYS A 172 1.82 19.43 7.98
N THR A 173 2.37 20.39 7.26
CA THR A 173 1.62 21.50 6.64
C THR A 173 1.20 21.21 5.20
N GLU A 174 1.91 20.31 4.52
CA GLU A 174 1.60 19.95 3.13
C GLU A 174 0.62 18.77 3.06
N THR A 175 -0.17 18.75 2.01
CA THR A 175 -1.03 17.60 1.69
C THR A 175 -0.21 16.37 1.29
N LYS A 176 -0.82 15.21 1.35
CA LYS A 176 -0.26 13.95 0.87
C LYS A 176 -0.07 13.99 -0.65
N LYS A 177 1.07 13.49 -1.13
CA LYS A 177 1.31 13.33 -2.58
C LYS A 177 0.26 12.36 -3.17
N PRO A 178 -0.42 12.70 -4.26
CA PRO A 178 -1.47 11.86 -4.85
C PRO A 178 -0.84 10.73 -5.68
N ILE A 179 -0.21 9.76 -5.02
CA ILE A 179 0.60 8.72 -5.68
C ILE A 179 -0.22 7.87 -6.65
N ASP A 180 -1.46 7.51 -6.30
CA ASP A 180 -2.31 6.69 -7.16
C ASP A 180 -2.59 7.38 -8.49
N GLU A 181 -2.93 8.67 -8.46
CA GLU A 181 -3.19 9.48 -9.66
C GLU A 181 -1.93 9.62 -10.52
N ILE A 182 -0.77 9.79 -9.89
CA ILE A 182 0.51 9.88 -10.60
C ILE A 182 0.82 8.56 -11.29
N ILE A 183 0.65 7.43 -10.62
CA ILE A 183 0.89 6.10 -11.19
C ILE A 183 -0.12 5.77 -12.29
N ILE A 184 -1.39 6.14 -12.13
CA ILE A 184 -2.42 6.00 -13.16
C ILE A 184 -2.06 6.83 -14.39
N ALA A 185 -1.55 8.06 -14.21
CA ALA A 185 -1.13 8.94 -15.30
C ALA A 185 0.07 8.40 -16.12
N HIS A 186 0.85 7.46 -15.56
CA HIS A 186 1.88 6.74 -16.32
C HIS A 186 1.29 5.72 -17.30
N GLY A 187 -0.01 5.52 -17.33
CA GLY A 187 -0.64 4.48 -18.14
C GLY A 187 -0.49 3.07 -17.57
N THR A 188 -0.22 2.96 -16.26
CA THR A 188 -0.09 1.68 -15.56
C THR A 188 -1.32 0.81 -15.79
N PRO A 189 -1.17 -0.44 -16.31
CA PRO A 189 -2.31 -1.28 -16.70
C PRO A 189 -3.33 -1.54 -15.59
N TYR A 190 -2.86 -1.65 -14.33
CA TYR A 190 -3.72 -1.86 -13.19
C TYR A 190 -3.18 -1.17 -11.93
N VAL A 191 -4.01 -0.38 -11.29
CA VAL A 191 -3.74 0.30 -10.01
C VAL A 191 -4.92 0.04 -9.07
N ALA A 192 -4.65 -0.31 -7.82
CA ALA A 192 -5.71 -0.50 -6.83
C ALA A 192 -5.27 -0.13 -5.43
N THR A 193 -6.19 0.42 -4.65
CA THR A 193 -6.02 0.58 -3.20
C THR A 193 -6.50 -0.66 -2.47
N ILE A 194 -5.77 -1.09 -1.45
CA ILE A 194 -6.07 -2.28 -0.65
C ILE A 194 -5.98 -1.99 0.85
N ASN A 195 -6.77 -2.72 1.64
CA ASN A 195 -6.81 -2.56 3.09
C ASN A 195 -7.09 -3.90 3.76
N THR A 196 -6.27 -4.31 4.69
CA THR A 196 -6.31 -5.62 5.37
C THR A 196 -7.63 -5.90 6.09
N ALA A 197 -8.42 -4.88 6.41
CA ALA A 197 -9.75 -5.04 6.98
C ALA A 197 -10.75 -5.76 6.04
N TRP A 198 -10.40 -5.89 4.75
CA TRP A 198 -11.18 -6.63 3.73
C TRP A 198 -10.29 -7.65 2.99
N PRO A 199 -9.92 -8.75 3.65
CA PRO A 199 -8.91 -9.68 3.14
C PRO A 199 -9.26 -10.30 1.79
N LEU A 200 -10.55 -10.55 1.52
CA LEU A 200 -10.99 -11.08 0.23
C LEU A 200 -10.82 -10.06 -0.91
N ASP A 201 -11.08 -8.75 -0.64
CA ASP A 201 -10.84 -7.67 -1.60
C ASP A 201 -9.33 -7.54 -1.91
N VAL A 202 -8.49 -7.55 -0.86
CA VAL A 202 -7.01 -7.53 -1.03
C VAL A 202 -6.55 -8.66 -1.94
N MET A 203 -7.00 -9.89 -1.69
CA MET A 203 -6.56 -11.04 -2.49
C MET A 203 -7.05 -11.02 -3.93
N LYS A 204 -8.30 -10.63 -4.14
CA LYS A 204 -8.85 -10.51 -5.49
C LYS A 204 -8.07 -9.47 -6.30
N LYS A 205 -7.78 -8.31 -5.71
CA LYS A 205 -6.97 -7.26 -6.34
C LYS A 205 -5.53 -7.68 -6.57
N ALA A 206 -4.90 -8.31 -5.58
CA ALA A 206 -3.55 -8.85 -5.74
C ALA A 206 -3.48 -9.91 -6.84
N ARG A 207 -4.49 -10.79 -6.94
CA ARG A 207 -4.58 -11.76 -8.03
C ARG A 207 -4.74 -11.08 -9.39
N LYS A 208 -5.61 -10.09 -9.51
CA LYS A 208 -5.77 -9.29 -10.75
C LYS A 208 -4.44 -8.62 -11.12
N ALA A 209 -3.77 -7.98 -10.16
CA ALA A 209 -2.49 -7.32 -10.39
C ALA A 209 -1.43 -8.30 -10.93
N ILE A 210 -1.33 -9.51 -10.37
CA ILE A 210 -0.38 -10.54 -10.79
C ILE A 210 -0.73 -11.14 -12.16
N GLU A 211 -2.01 -11.17 -12.52
CA GLU A 211 -2.50 -11.74 -13.79
C GLU A 211 -2.42 -10.77 -14.96
N VAL A 212 -2.41 -9.48 -14.70
CA VAL A 212 -2.28 -8.45 -15.75
C VAL A 212 -0.85 -8.44 -16.28
N ASP A 213 -0.70 -8.41 -17.59
CA ASP A 213 0.61 -8.26 -18.22
C ASP A 213 1.10 -6.81 -18.09
N GLY A 214 2.34 -6.65 -17.67
CA GLY A 214 2.97 -5.35 -17.45
C GLY A 214 3.02 -4.92 -15.99
N PRO A 215 3.48 -3.69 -15.72
CA PRO A 215 3.63 -3.18 -14.36
C PRO A 215 2.28 -2.91 -13.70
N THR A 216 2.11 -3.34 -12.48
CA THR A 216 0.90 -3.10 -11.70
C THR A 216 1.24 -2.49 -10.34
N PHE A 217 0.31 -1.74 -9.76
CA PHE A 217 0.53 -1.04 -8.51
C PHE A 217 -0.60 -1.29 -7.52
N LEU A 218 -0.23 -1.78 -6.34
CA LEU A 218 -1.14 -1.95 -5.21
C LEU A 218 -0.75 -0.98 -4.10
N HIS A 219 -1.63 -0.07 -3.78
CA HIS A 219 -1.45 0.85 -2.67
C HIS A 219 -2.15 0.30 -1.42
N SER A 220 -1.38 -0.19 -0.47
CA SER A 220 -1.91 -0.69 0.80
C SER A 220 -1.77 0.34 1.90
N LEU A 221 -2.90 0.73 2.52
CA LEU A 221 -2.82 1.37 3.82
C LEU A 221 -2.32 0.34 4.84
N ALA A 222 -1.25 0.68 5.56
CA ALA A 222 -0.63 -0.17 6.56
C ALA A 222 -0.54 0.56 7.92
N PRO A 223 -1.64 0.63 8.70
CA PRO A 223 -1.66 1.31 9.98
C PRO A 223 -0.53 0.85 10.90
N CYS A 224 0.24 1.82 11.41
CA CYS A 224 1.37 1.58 12.29
C CYS A 224 1.03 1.90 13.74
N SER A 225 0.83 0.88 14.59
CA SER A 225 0.48 1.07 15.99
C SER A 225 1.49 1.93 16.77
N ARG A 226 2.78 1.85 16.43
CA ARG A 226 3.84 2.64 17.05
C ARG A 226 3.85 4.10 16.58
N GLY A 227 3.89 4.31 15.26
CA GLY A 227 3.99 5.66 14.69
C GLY A 227 2.71 6.47 14.86
N TRP A 228 1.56 5.85 14.70
CA TRP A 228 0.26 6.50 14.87
C TRP A 228 -0.21 6.52 16.33
N ARG A 229 0.46 5.77 17.22
CA ARG A 229 0.22 5.75 18.67
C ARG A 229 -1.19 5.31 19.03
N PHE A 230 -1.55 4.09 18.63
CA PHE A 230 -2.79 3.41 19.03
C PHE A 230 -2.47 1.99 19.55
N PRO A 231 -3.38 1.35 20.34
CA PRO A 231 -3.18 0.00 20.83
C PRO A 231 -3.04 -1.02 19.70
N PRO A 232 -2.04 -1.94 19.75
CA PRO A 232 -1.75 -2.89 18.66
C PRO A 232 -2.95 -3.73 18.19
N GLU A 233 -3.85 -4.09 19.08
CA GLU A 233 -5.07 -4.87 18.79
C GLU A 233 -6.08 -4.12 17.92
N LYS A 234 -5.94 -2.78 17.79
CA LYS A 234 -6.83 -1.92 17.01
C LYS A 234 -6.44 -1.73 15.55
N THR A 235 -5.35 -2.31 15.10
CA THR A 235 -4.80 -2.09 13.75
C THR A 235 -5.85 -2.26 12.65
N VAL A 236 -6.56 -3.39 12.63
CA VAL A 236 -7.58 -3.67 11.60
C VAL A 236 -8.79 -2.73 11.75
N GLU A 237 -9.16 -2.36 12.99
CA GLU A 237 -10.24 -1.40 13.24
C GLU A 237 -9.88 0.00 12.69
N VAL A 238 -8.67 0.47 12.97
CA VAL A 238 -8.16 1.76 12.45
C VAL A 238 -8.12 1.75 10.93
N GLY A 239 -7.63 0.68 10.32
CA GLY A 239 -7.70 0.50 8.87
C GLY A 239 -9.12 0.57 8.33
N ARG A 240 -10.08 -0.11 8.99
CA ARG A 240 -11.49 -0.06 8.61
C ARG A 240 -12.08 1.34 8.70
N LEU A 241 -11.77 2.08 9.75
CA LEU A 241 -12.21 3.47 9.92
C LEU A 241 -11.67 4.38 8.81
N ALA A 242 -10.43 4.20 8.35
CA ALA A 242 -9.89 4.97 7.24
C ALA A 242 -10.76 4.86 5.96
N THR A 243 -11.28 3.66 5.66
CA THR A 243 -12.20 3.49 4.52
C THR A 243 -13.60 4.02 4.83
N GLN A 244 -14.13 3.80 6.05
CA GLN A 244 -15.46 4.25 6.43
C GLN A 244 -15.60 5.78 6.52
N THR A 245 -14.49 6.49 6.71
CA THR A 245 -14.42 7.97 6.70
C THR A 245 -14.02 8.53 5.34
N CYS A 246 -13.80 7.68 4.34
CA CYS A 246 -13.30 8.03 3.01
C CYS A 246 -11.91 8.71 3.02
N VAL A 247 -11.14 8.59 4.10
CA VAL A 247 -9.72 8.98 4.14
C VAL A 247 -8.90 8.10 3.20
N PHE A 248 -9.23 6.80 3.18
CA PHE A 248 -8.61 5.81 2.30
C PHE A 248 -9.69 4.96 1.62
N PRO A 249 -10.30 5.47 0.53
CA PRO A 249 -11.31 4.73 -0.21
C PRO A 249 -10.68 3.56 -0.97
N LEU A 250 -11.47 2.50 -1.15
CA LEU A 250 -11.06 1.32 -1.89
C LEU A 250 -11.60 1.36 -3.31
N PHE A 251 -10.70 1.37 -4.26
CA PHE A 251 -11.00 1.36 -5.69
C PHE A 251 -9.97 0.56 -6.49
N GLU A 252 -10.28 0.29 -7.71
CA GLU A 252 -9.36 -0.19 -8.74
C GLU A 252 -9.49 0.68 -9.99
N CYS A 253 -8.38 0.84 -10.71
CA CYS A 253 -8.32 1.53 -11.98
C CYS A 253 -7.61 0.67 -13.01
N ARG A 254 -8.20 0.53 -14.19
CA ARG A 254 -7.66 -0.21 -15.33
C ARG A 254 -7.50 0.72 -16.52
N GLN A 255 -6.50 0.45 -17.35
CA GLN A 255 -6.39 1.13 -18.64
C GLN A 255 -7.24 0.40 -19.68
N GLU A 256 -8.24 1.09 -20.21
CA GLU A 256 -9.08 0.58 -21.30
C GLU A 256 -8.97 1.51 -22.51
N LYS A 257 -8.41 1.00 -23.61
CA LYS A 257 -8.19 1.78 -24.83
C LYS A 257 -7.44 3.11 -24.59
N GLY A 258 -6.43 3.08 -23.68
CA GLY A 258 -5.62 4.25 -23.33
C GLY A 258 -6.32 5.27 -22.42
N ARG A 259 -7.42 4.90 -21.76
CA ARG A 259 -8.14 5.73 -20.80
C ARG A 259 -8.25 5.01 -19.45
N PRO A 260 -8.07 5.74 -18.33
CA PRO A 260 -8.29 5.16 -17.01
C PRO A 260 -9.79 4.96 -16.75
N VAL A 261 -10.16 3.77 -16.32
CA VAL A 261 -11.51 3.38 -15.90
C VAL A 261 -11.46 3.03 -14.43
N TYR A 262 -12.18 3.78 -13.62
CA TYR A 262 -12.24 3.63 -12.17
C TYR A 262 -13.44 2.79 -11.75
N GLU A 263 -13.27 1.94 -10.75
CA GLU A 263 -14.33 1.13 -10.15
C GLU A 263 -14.19 1.14 -8.64
N LEU A 264 -15.23 1.55 -7.91
CA LEU A 264 -15.22 1.47 -6.45
C LEU A 264 -15.39 0.02 -5.98
N SER A 265 -14.56 -0.40 -5.04
CA SER A 265 -14.73 -1.70 -4.38
C SER A 265 -15.96 -1.69 -3.46
N ALA A 266 -16.48 -2.87 -3.18
CA ALA A 266 -17.72 -3.04 -2.42
C ALA A 266 -17.83 -2.20 -1.13
N PRO A 267 -16.80 -2.08 -0.27
CA PRO A 267 -16.91 -1.24 0.93
C PRO A 267 -17.10 0.25 0.62
N SER A 268 -16.37 0.79 -0.37
CA SER A 268 -16.49 2.20 -0.78
C SER A 268 -17.73 2.45 -1.62
N LEU A 269 -18.12 1.51 -2.49
CA LEU A 269 -19.36 1.57 -3.25
C LEU A 269 -20.59 1.60 -2.33
N ALA A 270 -20.57 0.89 -1.22
CA ALA A 270 -21.63 0.92 -0.23
C ALA A 270 -21.82 2.32 0.37
N ILE A 271 -20.72 3.06 0.61
CA ILE A 271 -20.76 4.43 1.11
C ILE A 271 -21.28 5.38 0.00
N ALA A 272 -20.83 5.22 -1.24
CA ALA A 272 -21.31 6.03 -2.35
C ALA A 272 -22.82 5.88 -2.57
N LYS A 273 -23.34 4.66 -2.42
CA LYS A 273 -24.80 4.38 -2.52
C LYS A 273 -25.62 4.83 -1.31
N LYS A 274 -24.98 4.99 -0.15
CA LYS A 274 -25.61 5.42 1.11
C LYS A 274 -24.72 6.44 1.81
N PRO A 275 -24.70 7.71 1.34
CA PRO A 275 -23.81 8.75 1.87
C PRO A 275 -23.95 8.97 3.38
N GLU A 276 -25.13 8.74 3.94
CA GLU A 276 -25.41 8.82 5.38
C GLU A 276 -24.66 7.76 6.22
N SER A 277 -24.14 6.71 5.59
CA SER A 277 -23.32 5.69 6.26
C SER A 277 -21.85 6.09 6.41
N LYS A 278 -21.43 7.18 5.75
CA LYS A 278 -20.09 7.74 5.89
C LYS A 278 -19.86 8.23 7.31
N LYS A 279 -18.78 7.79 7.93
CA LYS A 279 -18.40 8.28 9.27
C LYS A 279 -17.67 9.62 9.17
N PRO A 280 -17.83 10.49 10.18
CA PRO A 280 -17.04 11.71 10.28
C PRO A 280 -15.56 11.37 10.50
N ILE A 281 -14.67 12.24 10.03
CA ILE A 281 -13.22 12.00 10.07
C ILE A 281 -12.69 11.83 11.51
N GLU A 282 -13.32 12.46 12.47
CA GLU A 282 -12.96 12.38 13.89
C GLU A 282 -12.94 10.93 14.39
N ALA A 283 -13.87 10.09 13.91
CA ALA A 283 -13.90 8.67 14.27
C ALA A 283 -12.58 7.95 13.96
N TYR A 284 -11.87 8.40 12.91
CA TYR A 284 -10.56 7.89 12.52
C TYR A 284 -9.41 8.58 13.23
N LEU A 285 -9.44 9.91 13.32
CA LEU A 285 -8.33 10.70 13.89
C LEU A 285 -8.18 10.50 15.39
N GLU A 286 -9.28 10.40 16.13
CA GLU A 286 -9.26 10.23 17.59
C GLU A 286 -8.59 8.93 18.04
N GLN A 287 -8.58 7.91 17.19
CA GLN A 287 -7.87 6.66 17.46
C GLN A 287 -6.35 6.83 17.48
N GLN A 288 -5.80 7.96 16.97
CA GLN A 288 -4.40 8.11 16.64
C GLN A 288 -3.74 9.23 17.45
N GLY A 289 -2.79 8.87 18.30
CA GLY A 289 -2.07 9.85 19.12
C GLY A 289 -1.29 10.92 18.32
N ARG A 290 -0.97 10.65 17.03
CA ARG A 290 -0.30 11.62 16.16
C ARG A 290 -1.20 12.82 15.78
N PHE A 291 -2.53 12.72 15.99
CA PHE A 291 -3.52 13.78 15.81
C PHE A 291 -4.08 14.32 17.13
N ARG A 292 -3.51 13.94 18.29
CA ARG A 292 -4.01 14.34 19.61
C ARG A 292 -4.16 15.85 19.76
N HIS A 293 -3.31 16.63 19.13
CA HIS A 293 -3.33 18.09 19.18
C HIS A 293 -4.54 18.74 18.47
N PHE A 294 -5.30 17.97 17.68
CA PHE A 294 -6.58 18.43 17.13
C PHE A 294 -7.70 18.45 18.17
N PHE A 295 -7.53 17.65 19.24
CA PHE A 295 -8.57 17.41 20.23
C PHE A 295 -8.21 17.92 21.63
N LYS A 296 -6.91 18.11 21.93
CA LYS A 296 -6.42 18.48 23.27
C LYS A 296 -5.30 19.52 23.19
N PRO A 297 -5.21 20.50 24.16
CA PRO A 297 -6.11 20.68 25.30
C PRO A 297 -7.50 21.22 24.89
N THR A 298 -7.59 21.89 23.75
CA THR A 298 -8.84 22.44 23.18
C THR A 298 -9.04 21.86 21.79
N ARG A 299 -10.27 21.47 21.48
CA ARG A 299 -10.63 20.96 20.15
C ARG A 299 -10.49 22.06 19.11
N ASN A 300 -9.80 21.76 17.99
CA ASN A 300 -9.58 22.70 16.89
C ASN A 300 -10.58 22.44 15.77
N GLU A 301 -11.77 23.03 15.89
CA GLU A 301 -12.87 22.85 14.95
C GLU A 301 -12.51 23.32 13.53
N ALA A 302 -11.69 24.37 13.41
CA ALA A 302 -11.29 24.89 12.10
C ALA A 302 -10.44 23.87 11.31
N LEU A 303 -9.42 23.29 11.96
CA LEU A 303 -8.59 22.25 11.32
C LEU A 303 -9.38 20.98 10.99
N LEU A 304 -10.27 20.55 11.88
CA LEU A 304 -11.11 19.40 11.65
C LEU A 304 -12.03 19.62 10.46
N LYS A 305 -12.64 20.80 10.36
CA LYS A 305 -13.49 21.17 9.24
C LYS A 305 -12.71 21.23 7.92
N GLU A 306 -11.55 21.89 7.90
CA GLU A 306 -10.68 21.98 6.73
C GLU A 306 -10.29 20.58 6.22
N LEU A 307 -9.93 19.68 7.11
CA LEU A 307 -9.55 18.32 6.76
C LEU A 307 -10.74 17.50 6.27
N GLN A 308 -11.91 17.65 6.91
CA GLN A 308 -13.14 17.00 6.46
C GLN A 308 -13.52 17.44 5.04
N GLU A 309 -13.51 18.75 4.76
CA GLU A 309 -13.82 19.33 3.45
C GLU A 309 -12.84 18.84 2.37
N SER A 310 -11.54 18.75 2.70
CA SER A 310 -10.54 18.21 1.78
C SER A 310 -10.80 16.73 1.44
N ILE A 311 -11.22 15.93 2.42
CA ILE A 311 -11.53 14.52 2.21
C ILE A 311 -12.83 14.37 1.40
N ASP A 312 -13.85 15.17 1.71
CA ASP A 312 -15.13 15.15 1.00
C ASP A 312 -14.94 15.51 -0.47
N THR A 313 -14.13 16.52 -0.76
CA THR A 313 -13.79 16.91 -2.13
C THR A 313 -13.09 15.78 -2.89
N ARG A 314 -12.08 15.15 -2.29
CA ARG A 314 -11.37 14.02 -2.92
C ARG A 314 -12.28 12.81 -3.12
N TRP A 315 -13.13 12.53 -2.17
CA TRP A 315 -14.13 11.46 -2.26
C TRP A 315 -15.11 11.70 -3.39
N GLN A 316 -15.65 12.93 -3.50
CA GLN A 316 -16.56 13.30 -4.59
C GLN A 316 -15.89 13.14 -5.96
N ILE A 317 -14.66 13.65 -6.13
CA ILE A 317 -13.91 13.50 -7.38
C ILE A 317 -13.74 12.01 -7.75
N LEU A 318 -13.46 11.15 -6.78
CA LEU A 318 -13.33 9.71 -7.03
C LEU A 318 -14.66 9.08 -7.44
N CYS A 319 -15.78 9.46 -6.80
CA CYS A 319 -17.11 9.02 -7.18
C CYS A 319 -17.45 9.42 -8.61
N GLU A 320 -17.18 10.67 -8.99
CA GLU A 320 -17.39 11.18 -10.35
C GLU A 320 -16.57 10.38 -11.38
N LYS A 321 -15.29 10.10 -11.09
CA LYS A 321 -14.42 9.27 -11.95
C LYS A 321 -14.94 7.83 -12.08
N ALA A 322 -15.55 7.29 -11.03
CA ALA A 322 -16.15 5.95 -11.02
C ALA A 322 -17.58 5.90 -11.56
N GLY A 323 -18.17 7.04 -11.91
CA GLY A 323 -19.53 7.13 -12.46
C GLY A 323 -20.64 6.82 -11.45
N VAL A 324 -20.45 7.13 -10.18
CA VAL A 324 -21.41 6.87 -9.09
C VAL A 324 -21.69 8.13 -8.27
#